data_ea695a818d36aba3fdf6c9ce4495f0d7
#
_entry.id   ea695a818d36aba3fdf6c9ce4495f0d7
#
_cell.length_a   1.000
_cell.length_b   1.000
_cell.length_c   1.000
_cell.angle_alpha   90.00
_cell.angle_beta   90.00
_cell.angle_gamma   90.00
#
_symmetry.space_group_name_H-M   'P 1'
#
loop_
_entity.id
_entity.type
_entity.pdbx_description
1 polymer ?
#
loop_
_entity_poly.entity_id
_entity_poly.type
_entity_poly.pdbx_seq_one_letter_code
_entity_poly.pdbx_strand_id
1 'polypeptide(L)'
;MKNNRFSPQETARRKRAEAKTAQEMSRNRLIQLFCLLFFLKFLLFDLLWCLDTTFSSFSYPIAYLSKSILALLLTLPLVLRAPRWVEAVVALATDLFLVANLLYFRTYYTAIPLESYALAGNLRDFTASVTESLRWPDLLFPLSTAAALLAARRMPQPRLPRRGLVRYANALLLSSLLTAALLVGKGGFRRSYEAMLVHRQLSATTTYSLFGTLLYEALRERVEFTPELAGDCLLYTSD
;
A
#
# COMPACT_ATOMS: atom_id res chain seq x y z
N MET A 1 44.11 -13.13 -38.32
CA MET A 1 42.70 -12.79 -38.07
C MET A 1 41.88 -14.07 -37.98
N LYS A 2 41.51 -14.54 -36.76
CA LYS A 2 40.66 -15.74 -36.58
C LYS A 2 39.20 -15.36 -36.77
N ASN A 3 38.59 -15.76 -37.87
CA ASN A 3 37.17 -15.64 -38.14
C ASN A 3 36.41 -16.59 -37.19
N ASN A 4 35.89 -16.08 -36.07
CA ASN A 4 34.99 -16.79 -35.16
C ASN A 4 33.61 -16.96 -35.86
N ARG A 5 33.49 -17.88 -36.79
CA ARG A 5 32.20 -18.32 -37.32
C ARG A 5 31.58 -19.26 -36.31
N PHE A 6 30.64 -18.74 -35.48
CA PHE A 6 29.80 -19.60 -34.62
C PHE A 6 29.06 -20.62 -35.47
N SER A 7 28.96 -21.82 -34.98
CA SER A 7 28.22 -22.89 -35.65
C SER A 7 26.72 -22.51 -35.78
N PRO A 8 26.02 -22.93 -36.82
CA PRO A 8 24.58 -22.68 -36.97
C PRO A 8 23.77 -23.13 -35.73
N GLN A 9 24.23 -24.18 -35.03
CA GLN A 9 23.61 -24.70 -33.81
C GLN A 9 23.83 -23.78 -32.60
N GLU A 10 24.99 -23.15 -32.46
CA GLU A 10 25.26 -22.18 -31.40
C GLU A 10 24.47 -20.90 -31.60
N THR A 11 24.31 -20.46 -32.84
CA THR A 11 23.50 -19.29 -33.16
C THR A 11 22.02 -19.55 -32.88
N ALA A 12 21.51 -20.74 -33.17
CA ALA A 12 20.15 -21.15 -32.85
C ALA A 12 19.92 -21.28 -31.35
N ARG A 13 20.90 -21.80 -30.57
CA ARG A 13 20.84 -21.87 -29.10
C ARG A 13 20.83 -20.46 -28.47
N ARG A 14 21.66 -19.53 -28.95
CA ARG A 14 21.67 -18.13 -28.49
C ARG A 14 20.34 -17.45 -28.74
N LYS A 15 19.80 -17.51 -29.94
CA LYS A 15 18.49 -16.93 -30.27
C LYS A 15 17.36 -17.49 -29.41
N ARG A 16 17.35 -18.79 -29.12
CA ARG A 16 16.38 -19.41 -28.21
C ARG A 16 16.56 -18.94 -26.74
N ALA A 17 17.79 -18.79 -26.28
CA ALA A 17 18.07 -18.26 -24.94
C ALA A 17 17.65 -16.78 -24.81
N GLU A 18 17.96 -15.96 -25.80
CA GLU A 18 17.56 -14.56 -25.86
C GLU A 18 16.03 -14.39 -25.91
N ALA A 19 15.34 -15.19 -26.74
CA ALA A 19 13.88 -15.21 -26.82
C ALA A 19 13.24 -15.63 -25.48
N LYS A 20 13.82 -16.62 -24.79
CA LYS A 20 13.35 -17.06 -23.49
C LYS A 20 13.55 -15.99 -22.42
N THR A 21 14.70 -15.33 -22.41
CA THR A 21 14.99 -14.22 -21.49
C THR A 21 14.07 -13.02 -21.74
N ALA A 22 13.85 -12.64 -23.01
CA ALA A 22 12.93 -11.58 -23.39
C ALA A 22 11.49 -11.92 -22.96
N GLN A 23 11.08 -13.18 -23.12
CA GLN A 23 9.75 -13.64 -22.69
C GLN A 23 9.61 -13.65 -21.17
N GLU A 24 10.64 -14.04 -20.41
CA GLU A 24 10.64 -13.97 -18.95
C GLU A 24 10.61 -12.51 -18.46
N MET A 25 11.36 -11.62 -19.10
CA MET A 25 11.36 -10.19 -18.80
C MET A 25 9.99 -9.54 -19.09
N SER A 26 9.35 -9.92 -20.20
CA SER A 26 8.00 -9.46 -20.54
C SER A 26 6.94 -9.93 -19.54
N ARG A 27 7.08 -11.13 -18.98
CA ARG A 27 6.17 -11.67 -17.96
C ARG A 27 6.24 -10.95 -16.62
N ASN A 28 7.43 -10.50 -16.24
CA ASN A 28 7.63 -9.78 -14.97
C ASN A 28 7.17 -8.32 -15.05
N ARG A 29 7.10 -7.74 -16.26
CA ARG A 29 6.70 -6.35 -16.48
C ARG A 29 5.31 -6.02 -15.91
N LEU A 30 4.37 -6.95 -16.01
CA LEU A 30 3.01 -6.72 -15.48
C LEU A 30 3.02 -6.58 -13.96
N ILE A 31 3.73 -7.46 -13.24
CA ILE A 31 3.86 -7.38 -11.78
C ILE A 31 4.60 -6.11 -11.39
N GLN A 32 5.68 -5.78 -12.10
CA GLN A 32 6.43 -4.54 -11.84
C GLN A 32 5.57 -3.30 -12.06
N LEU A 33 4.76 -3.29 -13.14
CA LEU A 33 3.84 -2.19 -13.44
C LEU A 33 2.86 -1.96 -12.28
N PHE A 34 2.18 -3.00 -11.82
CA PHE A 34 1.20 -2.86 -10.74
C PHE A 34 1.85 -2.59 -9.38
N CYS A 35 3.00 -3.20 -9.09
CA CYS A 35 3.76 -2.90 -7.88
C CYS A 35 4.19 -1.42 -7.84
N LEU A 36 4.70 -0.90 -8.96
CA LEU A 36 5.04 0.51 -9.09
C LEU A 36 3.80 1.40 -9.01
N LEU A 37 2.71 1.00 -9.66
CA LEU A 37 1.44 1.74 -9.61
C LEU A 37 0.95 1.89 -8.17
N PHE A 38 0.85 0.80 -7.40
CA PHE A 38 0.41 0.86 -6.01
C PHE A 38 1.36 1.70 -5.15
N PHE A 39 2.67 1.51 -5.32
CA PHE A 39 3.65 2.31 -4.59
C PHE A 39 3.50 3.81 -4.87
N LEU A 40 3.35 4.19 -6.14
CA LEU A 40 3.14 5.59 -6.54
C LEU A 40 1.81 6.15 -6.05
N LYS A 41 0.74 5.33 -5.99
CA LYS A 41 -0.54 5.75 -5.41
C LYS A 41 -0.42 6.07 -3.93
N PHE A 42 0.28 5.23 -3.16
CA PHE A 42 0.53 5.52 -1.75
C PHE A 42 1.42 6.75 -1.56
N LEU A 43 2.38 6.99 -2.45
CA LEU A 43 3.16 8.24 -2.44
C LEU A 43 2.28 9.45 -2.77
N LEU A 44 1.41 9.35 -3.77
CA LEU A 44 0.47 10.41 -4.12
C LEU A 44 -0.50 10.70 -2.96
N PHE A 45 -1.00 9.65 -2.30
CA PHE A 45 -1.82 9.79 -1.11
C PHE A 45 -1.09 10.59 -0.02
N ASP A 46 0.14 10.21 0.32
CA ASP A 46 0.94 10.91 1.32
C ASP A 46 1.23 12.35 0.92
N LEU A 47 1.47 12.61 -0.38
CA LEU A 47 1.66 13.97 -0.87
C LEU A 47 0.42 14.82 -0.65
N LEU A 48 -0.75 14.34 -1.05
CA LEU A 48 -2.01 15.06 -0.86
C LEU A 48 -2.36 15.20 0.63
N TRP A 49 -2.10 14.16 1.41
CA TRP A 49 -2.25 14.19 2.87
C TRP A 49 -1.36 15.25 3.51
N CYS A 50 -0.09 15.35 3.10
CA CYS A 50 0.84 16.38 3.60
C CYS A 50 0.39 17.79 3.22
N LEU A 51 -0.16 17.97 2.02
CA LEU A 51 -0.68 19.27 1.58
C LEU A 51 -1.92 19.69 2.38
N ASP A 52 -2.76 18.72 2.77
CA ASP A 52 -3.99 18.98 3.53
C ASP A 52 -3.72 19.12 5.05
N THR A 53 -2.67 18.46 5.59
CA THR A 53 -2.40 18.39 7.05
C THR A 53 -1.26 19.27 7.53
N THR A 54 -0.40 19.78 6.67
CA THR A 54 0.87 20.44 7.02
C THR A 54 1.93 19.53 7.67
N PHE A 55 1.63 18.24 7.91
CA PHE A 55 2.58 17.25 8.43
C PHE A 55 3.34 16.58 7.29
N SER A 56 4.62 16.26 7.48
CA SER A 56 5.44 15.60 6.47
C SER A 56 5.64 14.11 6.75
N SER A 57 5.00 13.25 5.96
CA SER A 57 5.24 11.79 5.97
C SER A 57 6.57 11.39 5.35
N PHE A 58 7.15 12.27 4.53
CA PHE A 58 8.35 11.96 3.74
C PHE A 58 9.62 11.82 4.58
N SER A 59 9.61 12.30 5.81
CA SER A 59 10.74 12.21 6.75
C SER A 59 10.88 10.83 7.41
N TYR A 60 9.90 9.94 7.24
CA TYR A 60 9.85 8.66 7.96
C TYR A 60 10.18 7.47 7.06
N PRO A 61 11.35 6.81 7.23
CA PRO A 61 11.72 5.63 6.43
C PRO A 61 10.71 4.48 6.54
N ILE A 62 10.07 4.34 7.69
CA ILE A 62 9.06 3.31 7.94
C ILE A 62 7.87 3.46 7.00
N ALA A 63 7.45 4.68 6.68
CA ALA A 63 6.35 4.93 5.76
C ALA A 63 6.63 4.39 4.35
N TYR A 64 7.87 4.50 3.86
CA TYR A 64 8.26 3.95 2.55
C TYR A 64 8.29 2.42 2.54
N LEU A 65 8.77 1.80 3.63
CA LEU A 65 8.78 0.35 3.76
C LEU A 65 7.36 -0.21 3.86
N SER A 66 6.48 0.43 4.61
CA SER A 66 5.06 0.06 4.70
C SER A 66 4.39 0.10 3.33
N LYS A 67 4.61 1.16 2.54
CA LYS A 67 4.11 1.27 1.16
C LYS A 67 4.65 0.16 0.26
N SER A 68 5.93 -0.18 0.40
CA SER A 68 6.55 -1.25 -0.39
C SER A 68 5.93 -2.62 -0.05
N ILE A 69 5.71 -2.90 1.22
CA ILE A 69 5.04 -4.13 1.68
C ILE A 69 3.62 -4.19 1.13
N LEU A 70 2.86 -3.09 1.24
CA LEU A 70 1.50 -3.01 0.71
C LEU A 70 1.45 -3.20 -0.80
N ALA A 71 2.32 -2.51 -1.55
CA ALA A 71 2.40 -2.65 -3.00
C ALA A 71 2.69 -4.10 -3.41
N LEU A 72 3.58 -4.78 -2.69
CA LEU A 72 3.85 -6.21 -2.90
C LEU A 72 2.61 -7.05 -2.54
N LEU A 73 1.97 -6.84 -1.41
CA LEU A 73 0.77 -7.59 -1.01
C LEU A 73 -0.38 -7.42 -1.99
N LEU A 74 -0.64 -6.20 -2.47
CA LEU A 74 -1.71 -5.92 -3.43
C LEU A 74 -1.44 -6.55 -4.81
N THR A 75 -0.18 -6.75 -5.20
CA THR A 75 0.17 -7.47 -6.43
C THR A 75 0.20 -9.00 -6.28
N LEU A 76 -0.05 -9.52 -5.08
CA LEU A 76 -0.07 -10.97 -4.81
C LEU A 76 -1.05 -11.75 -5.72
N PRO A 77 -2.26 -11.25 -6.03
CA PRO A 77 -3.17 -11.95 -6.94
C PRO A 77 -2.54 -12.27 -8.29
N LEU A 78 -1.76 -11.32 -8.88
CA LEU A 78 -1.04 -11.56 -10.14
C LEU A 78 0.04 -12.64 -9.99
N VAL A 79 0.74 -12.66 -8.85
CA VAL A 79 1.76 -13.66 -8.54
C VAL A 79 1.13 -15.03 -8.39
N LEU A 80 -0.04 -15.13 -7.77
CA LEU A 80 -0.85 -16.35 -7.60
C LEU A 80 -1.63 -16.74 -8.85
N ARG A 81 -1.43 -16.04 -9.97
CA ARG A 81 -2.08 -16.31 -11.27
C ARG A 81 -3.60 -16.08 -11.26
N ALA A 82 -4.08 -15.18 -10.42
CA ALA A 82 -5.47 -14.76 -10.49
C ALA A 82 -5.79 -14.12 -11.86
N PRO A 83 -7.02 -14.17 -12.32
CA PRO A 83 -7.43 -13.51 -13.54
C PRO A 83 -7.26 -11.99 -13.41
N ARG A 84 -7.00 -11.29 -14.53
CA ARG A 84 -6.71 -9.84 -14.54
C ARG A 84 -7.81 -8.97 -13.94
N TRP A 85 -9.07 -9.43 -14.03
CA TRP A 85 -10.17 -8.68 -13.45
C TRP A 85 -10.05 -8.58 -11.91
N VAL A 86 -9.47 -9.59 -11.25
CA VAL A 86 -9.22 -9.54 -9.79
C VAL A 86 -8.25 -8.39 -9.48
N GLU A 87 -7.18 -8.25 -10.24
CA GLU A 87 -6.23 -7.14 -10.04
C GLU A 87 -6.88 -5.78 -10.35
N ALA A 88 -7.75 -5.72 -11.35
CA ALA A 88 -8.52 -4.51 -11.63
C ALA A 88 -9.43 -4.14 -10.45
N VAL A 89 -10.12 -5.12 -9.85
CA VAL A 89 -10.94 -4.90 -8.65
C VAL A 89 -10.08 -4.45 -7.47
N VAL A 90 -8.93 -5.10 -7.24
CA VAL A 90 -7.99 -4.69 -6.17
C VAL A 90 -7.50 -3.25 -6.38
N ALA A 91 -7.15 -2.88 -7.61
CA ALA A 91 -6.70 -1.53 -7.92
C ALA A 91 -7.81 -0.48 -7.71
N LEU A 92 -9.02 -0.76 -8.17
CA LEU A 92 -10.18 0.14 -8.00
C LEU A 92 -10.60 0.25 -6.52
N ALA A 93 -10.59 -0.87 -5.79
CA ALA A 93 -10.86 -0.87 -4.35
C ALA A 93 -9.81 -0.04 -3.59
N THR A 94 -8.53 -0.14 -3.99
CA THR A 94 -7.46 0.70 -3.43
C THR A 94 -7.70 2.17 -3.73
N ASP A 95 -8.12 2.53 -4.96
CA ASP A 95 -8.43 3.92 -5.31
C ASP A 95 -9.56 4.46 -4.46
N LEU A 96 -10.65 3.70 -4.36
CA LEU A 96 -11.80 4.09 -3.54
C LEU A 96 -11.39 4.30 -2.08
N PHE A 97 -10.59 3.38 -1.54
CA PHE A 97 -10.11 3.46 -0.16
C PHE A 97 -9.24 4.71 0.08
N LEU A 98 -8.29 5.01 -0.82
CA LEU A 98 -7.41 6.17 -0.68
C LEU A 98 -8.18 7.48 -0.83
N VAL A 99 -9.03 7.58 -1.85
CA VAL A 99 -9.85 8.79 -2.09
C VAL A 99 -10.84 9.00 -0.95
N ALA A 100 -11.52 7.96 -0.48
CA ALA A 100 -12.44 8.05 0.65
C ALA A 100 -11.77 8.61 1.91
N ASN A 101 -10.55 8.17 2.22
CA ASN A 101 -9.80 8.70 3.37
C ASN A 101 -9.39 10.17 3.20
N LEU A 102 -9.01 10.60 1.98
CA LEU A 102 -8.73 12.03 1.72
C LEU A 102 -9.98 12.89 1.88
N LEU A 103 -11.12 12.45 1.33
CA LEU A 103 -12.39 13.17 1.44
C LEU A 103 -12.86 13.24 2.90
N TYR A 104 -12.76 12.13 3.61
CA TYR A 104 -13.13 12.06 5.03
C TYR A 104 -12.24 13.00 5.86
N PHE A 105 -10.93 13.00 5.59
CA PHE A 105 -10.00 13.91 6.27
C PHE A 105 -10.35 15.38 6.05
N ARG A 106 -10.69 15.78 4.83
CA ARG A 106 -11.07 17.17 4.50
C ARG A 106 -12.33 17.61 5.22
N THR A 107 -13.21 16.66 5.56
CA THR A 107 -14.48 16.94 6.24
C THR A 107 -14.35 16.84 7.76
N TYR A 108 -13.63 15.83 8.27
CA TYR A 108 -13.62 15.49 9.69
C TYR A 108 -12.24 15.66 10.36
N TYR A 109 -11.21 16.05 9.60
CA TYR A 109 -9.83 16.21 10.08
C TYR A 109 -9.20 14.96 10.72
N THR A 110 -9.68 13.79 10.34
CA THR A 110 -9.16 12.48 10.77
C THR A 110 -9.27 11.45 9.65
N ALA A 111 -8.50 10.34 9.71
CA ALA A 111 -8.72 9.21 8.83
C ALA A 111 -10.02 8.47 9.20
N ILE A 112 -10.58 7.70 8.27
CA ILE A 112 -11.80 6.91 8.54
C ILE A 112 -11.48 5.87 9.63
N PRO A 113 -12.17 5.90 10.79
CA PRO A 113 -12.01 4.89 11.82
C PRO A 113 -12.42 3.50 11.31
N LEU A 114 -11.78 2.44 11.82
CA LEU A 114 -12.08 1.06 11.37
C LEU A 114 -13.55 0.69 11.59
N GLU A 115 -14.13 1.13 12.70
CA GLU A 115 -15.53 0.93 13.04
C GLU A 115 -16.49 1.56 12.01
N SER A 116 -16.10 2.70 11.43
CA SER A 116 -16.91 3.40 10.43
C SER A 116 -17.06 2.63 9.12
N TYR A 117 -16.12 1.73 8.81
CA TYR A 117 -16.26 0.85 7.63
C TYR A 117 -17.40 -0.17 7.81
N ALA A 118 -17.70 -0.59 9.04
CA ALA A 118 -18.85 -1.44 9.34
C ALA A 118 -20.19 -0.70 9.15
N LEU A 119 -20.18 0.62 9.33
CA LEU A 119 -21.36 1.48 9.19
C LEU A 119 -21.52 2.07 7.77
N ALA A 120 -20.71 1.60 6.79
CA ALA A 120 -20.73 2.11 5.42
C ALA A 120 -22.11 2.08 4.73
N GLY A 121 -23.08 1.32 5.26
CA GLY A 121 -24.48 1.36 4.81
C GLY A 121 -25.16 2.73 4.98
N ASN A 122 -24.68 3.57 5.91
CA ASN A 122 -25.26 4.87 6.21
C ASN A 122 -24.63 6.02 5.38
N LEU A 123 -23.77 5.69 4.40
CA LEU A 123 -23.07 6.67 3.55
C LEU A 123 -24.01 7.57 2.72
N ARG A 124 -25.30 7.23 2.62
CA ARG A 124 -26.29 8.01 1.85
C ARG A 124 -26.41 9.47 2.32
N ASP A 125 -26.28 9.71 3.63
CA ASP A 125 -26.45 11.05 4.21
C ASP A 125 -25.18 11.92 4.05
N PHE A 126 -24.04 11.31 3.67
CA PHE A 126 -22.76 12.01 3.49
C PHE A 126 -22.43 12.38 2.05
N THR A 127 -23.26 11.99 1.08
CA THR A 127 -22.95 12.16 -0.35
C THR A 127 -22.77 13.63 -0.75
N ALA A 128 -23.52 14.55 -0.19
CA ALA A 128 -23.42 15.98 -0.49
C ALA A 128 -22.05 16.54 -0.03
N SER A 129 -21.69 16.31 1.23
CA SER A 129 -20.40 16.79 1.80
C SER A 129 -19.19 16.17 1.11
N VAL A 130 -19.31 14.91 0.68
CA VAL A 130 -18.26 14.19 -0.04
C VAL A 130 -18.01 14.81 -1.42
N THR A 131 -19.08 15.15 -2.17
CA THR A 131 -18.94 15.75 -3.50
C THR A 131 -18.30 17.12 -3.47
N GLU A 132 -18.60 17.94 -2.45
CA GLU A 132 -18.01 19.26 -2.26
C GLU A 132 -16.51 19.20 -1.90
N SER A 133 -16.08 18.12 -1.26
CA SER A 133 -14.69 17.91 -0.83
C SER A 133 -13.79 17.33 -1.93
N LEU A 134 -14.37 16.88 -3.07
CA LEU A 134 -13.63 16.29 -4.17
C LEU A 134 -12.78 17.34 -4.89
N ARG A 135 -11.50 17.06 -5.07
CA ARG A 135 -10.56 17.92 -5.79
C ARG A 135 -10.04 17.22 -7.05
N TRP A 136 -9.66 18.00 -8.05
CA TRP A 136 -9.12 17.45 -9.30
C TRP A 136 -7.93 16.48 -9.14
N PRO A 137 -6.99 16.64 -8.15
CA PRO A 137 -5.91 15.67 -7.98
C PRO A 137 -6.38 14.27 -7.56
N ASP A 138 -7.57 14.16 -6.96
CA ASP A 138 -8.14 12.89 -6.52
C ASP A 138 -8.47 11.99 -7.73
N LEU A 139 -8.75 12.59 -8.89
CA LEU A 139 -8.97 11.86 -10.14
C LEU A 139 -7.73 11.15 -10.67
N LEU A 140 -6.53 11.52 -10.20
CA LEU A 140 -5.29 10.85 -10.59
C LEU A 140 -5.26 9.38 -10.15
N PHE A 141 -5.97 9.02 -9.07
CA PHE A 141 -6.06 7.63 -8.61
C PHE A 141 -6.76 6.75 -9.65
N PRO A 142 -8.03 6.97 -9.99
CA PRO A 142 -8.72 6.13 -10.96
C PRO A 142 -8.14 6.27 -12.39
N LEU A 143 -7.63 7.43 -12.78
CA LEU A 143 -6.99 7.64 -14.08
C LEU A 143 -5.71 6.80 -14.21
N SER A 144 -4.89 6.74 -13.15
CA SER A 144 -3.68 5.91 -13.14
C SER A 144 -4.02 4.41 -13.22
N THR A 145 -5.10 3.97 -12.56
CA THR A 145 -5.62 2.60 -12.71
C THR A 145 -6.06 2.33 -14.14
N ALA A 146 -6.85 3.21 -14.73
CA ALA A 146 -7.31 3.07 -16.11
C ALA A 146 -6.13 2.97 -17.08
N ALA A 147 -5.13 3.84 -16.95
CA ALA A 147 -3.92 3.82 -17.77
C ALA A 147 -3.13 2.50 -17.60
N ALA A 148 -2.97 2.03 -16.35
CA ALA A 148 -2.28 0.77 -16.08
C ALA A 148 -3.04 -0.44 -16.64
N LEU A 149 -4.37 -0.47 -16.53
CA LEU A 149 -5.21 -1.53 -17.10
C LEU A 149 -5.16 -1.53 -18.63
N LEU A 150 -5.14 -0.36 -19.26
CA LEU A 150 -4.96 -0.24 -20.71
C LEU A 150 -3.59 -0.76 -21.15
N ALA A 151 -2.53 -0.40 -20.45
CA ALA A 151 -1.18 -0.92 -20.69
C ALA A 151 -1.11 -2.44 -20.47
N ALA A 152 -1.75 -2.93 -19.41
CA ALA A 152 -1.80 -4.35 -19.06
C ALA A 152 -2.51 -5.22 -20.12
N ARG A 153 -3.48 -4.66 -20.89
CA ARG A 153 -4.18 -5.40 -21.96
C ARG A 153 -3.23 -6.00 -23.00
N ARG A 154 -2.11 -5.33 -23.26
CA ARG A 154 -1.09 -5.74 -24.25
C ARG A 154 -0.01 -6.65 -23.65
N MET A 155 0.00 -6.86 -22.34
CA MET A 155 1.02 -7.65 -21.65
C MET A 155 0.53 -9.10 -21.45
N PRO A 156 1.40 -10.12 -21.55
CA PRO A 156 1.03 -11.50 -21.24
C PRO A 156 0.76 -11.66 -19.75
N GLN A 157 -0.08 -12.63 -19.37
CA GLN A 157 -0.26 -12.97 -17.97
C GLN A 157 1.07 -13.44 -17.35
N PRO A 158 1.42 -12.97 -16.13
CA PRO A 158 2.66 -13.35 -15.49
C PRO A 158 2.62 -14.85 -15.14
N ARG A 159 3.71 -15.53 -15.44
CA ARG A 159 3.97 -16.89 -14.95
C ARG A 159 5.35 -16.87 -14.33
N LEU A 160 5.40 -16.55 -13.03
CA LEU A 160 6.67 -16.53 -12.33
C LEU A 160 7.25 -17.94 -12.24
N PRO A 161 8.49 -18.13 -12.70
CA PRO A 161 9.23 -19.35 -12.41
C PRO A 161 9.49 -19.41 -10.89
N ARG A 162 9.77 -20.61 -10.35
CA ARG A 162 10.06 -20.80 -8.92
C ARG A 162 11.09 -19.79 -8.39
N ARG A 163 12.12 -19.47 -9.17
CA ARG A 163 13.12 -18.43 -8.83
C ARG A 163 12.52 -17.02 -8.71
N GLY A 164 11.54 -16.69 -9.55
CA GLY A 164 10.83 -15.40 -9.48
C GLY A 164 9.96 -15.30 -8.25
N LEU A 165 9.26 -16.38 -7.89
CA LEU A 165 8.47 -16.48 -6.66
C LEU A 165 9.34 -16.30 -5.42
N VAL A 166 10.51 -16.98 -5.38
CA VAL A 166 11.47 -16.84 -4.27
C VAL A 166 11.98 -15.40 -4.16
N ARG A 167 12.30 -14.73 -5.28
CA ARG A 167 12.71 -13.32 -5.25
C ARG A 167 11.62 -12.41 -4.70
N TYR A 168 10.37 -12.65 -5.09
CA TYR A 168 9.23 -11.89 -4.60
C TYR A 168 9.03 -12.11 -3.09
N ALA A 169 9.05 -13.36 -2.63
CA ALA A 169 8.97 -13.70 -1.21
C ALA A 169 10.12 -13.08 -0.41
N ASN A 170 11.35 -13.13 -0.94
CA ASN A 170 12.51 -12.51 -0.31
C ASN A 170 12.38 -10.98 -0.24
N ALA A 171 11.84 -10.32 -1.27
CA ALA A 171 11.60 -8.88 -1.24
C ALA A 171 10.59 -8.52 -0.15
N LEU A 172 9.50 -9.28 -0.03
CA LEU A 172 8.50 -9.09 1.03
C LEU A 172 9.10 -9.34 2.41
N LEU A 173 9.84 -10.43 2.58
CA LEU A 173 10.50 -10.79 3.84
C LEU A 173 11.54 -9.72 4.23
N LEU A 174 12.38 -9.29 3.31
CA LEU A 174 13.41 -8.27 3.55
C LEU A 174 12.78 -6.93 3.95
N SER A 175 11.72 -6.49 3.25
CA SER A 175 11.00 -5.27 3.60
C SER A 175 10.38 -5.36 4.99
N SER A 176 9.80 -6.51 5.35
CA SER A 176 9.20 -6.75 6.66
C SER A 176 10.26 -6.78 7.78
N LEU A 177 11.38 -7.47 7.56
CA LEU A 177 12.50 -7.52 8.52
C LEU A 177 13.13 -6.14 8.74
N LEU A 178 13.28 -5.35 7.66
CA LEU A 178 13.84 -4.01 7.76
C LEU A 178 12.89 -3.08 8.52
N THR A 179 11.57 -3.21 8.29
CA THR A 179 10.56 -2.48 9.06
C THR A 179 10.62 -2.86 10.54
N ALA A 180 10.69 -4.15 10.85
CA ALA A 180 10.84 -4.63 12.23
C ALA A 180 12.13 -4.12 12.89
N ALA A 181 13.26 -4.15 12.17
CA ALA A 181 14.54 -3.63 12.66
C ALA A 181 14.50 -2.14 12.98
N LEU A 182 13.84 -1.33 12.13
CA LEU A 182 13.65 0.10 12.38
C LEU A 182 12.73 0.36 13.59
N LEU A 183 11.70 -0.45 13.78
CA LEU A 183 10.82 -0.36 14.95
C LEU A 183 11.57 -0.70 16.24
N VAL A 184 12.38 -1.76 16.23
CA VAL A 184 13.23 -2.15 17.37
C VAL A 184 14.29 -1.10 17.67
N GLY A 185 14.95 -0.57 16.62
CA GLY A 185 15.98 0.47 16.76
C GLY A 185 15.50 1.79 17.35
N LYS A 186 14.19 2.09 17.24
CA LYS A 186 13.55 3.28 17.86
C LYS A 186 13.15 3.11 19.32
N GLY A 187 13.55 2.03 19.97
CA GLY A 187 13.27 1.81 21.40
C GLY A 187 12.37 0.62 21.71
N GLY A 188 12.24 -0.29 20.74
CA GLY A 188 11.46 -1.51 20.83
C GLY A 188 10.01 -1.35 20.37
N PHE A 189 9.42 -2.47 20.00
CA PHE A 189 8.05 -2.55 19.50
C PHE A 189 7.05 -1.98 20.54
N ARG A 190 7.23 -2.26 21.81
CA ARG A 190 6.39 -1.76 22.91
C ARG A 190 6.40 -0.23 22.98
N ARG A 191 7.56 0.41 22.94
CA ARG A 191 7.68 1.86 22.99
C ARG A 191 7.11 2.55 21.74
N SER A 192 7.30 1.94 20.58
CA SER A 192 6.67 2.42 19.33
C SER A 192 5.15 2.25 19.39
N TYR A 193 4.66 1.16 19.97
CA TYR A 193 3.25 0.89 20.18
C TYR A 193 2.64 1.86 21.21
N GLU A 194 3.29 2.10 22.35
CA GLU A 194 2.88 3.09 23.35
C GLU A 194 2.89 4.51 22.77
N ALA A 195 3.89 4.86 21.99
CA ALA A 195 3.94 6.14 21.27
C ALA A 195 2.81 6.28 20.23
N MET A 196 2.43 5.20 19.58
CA MET A 196 1.23 5.16 18.71
C MET A 196 -0.06 5.38 19.54
N LEU A 197 -0.16 4.82 20.74
CA LEU A 197 -1.34 4.96 21.61
C LEU A 197 -1.51 6.38 22.14
N VAL A 198 -0.42 7.04 22.48
CA VAL A 198 -0.40 8.42 23.01
C VAL A 198 -0.59 9.46 21.91
N HIS A 199 -0.12 9.18 20.70
CA HIS A 199 -0.28 10.09 19.58
C HIS A 199 -1.64 9.89 18.90
N ARG A 200 -2.32 11.01 18.65
CA ARG A 200 -3.59 11.04 17.92
C ARG A 200 -3.45 10.33 16.57
N GLN A 201 -4.51 9.72 16.11
CA GLN A 201 -4.64 9.01 14.83
C GLN A 201 -3.96 9.72 13.63
N LEU A 202 -4.01 11.05 13.61
CA LEU A 202 -3.37 11.88 12.61
C LEU A 202 -1.83 11.70 12.59
N SER A 203 -1.20 11.66 13.76
CA SER A 203 0.24 11.42 13.89
C SER A 203 0.62 10.00 13.45
N ALA A 204 -0.21 9.02 13.78
CA ALA A 204 0.00 7.63 13.34
C ALA A 204 -0.08 7.50 11.83
N THR A 205 -1.08 8.12 11.18
CA THR A 205 -1.20 8.15 9.72
C THR A 205 0.03 8.80 9.07
N THR A 206 0.53 9.91 9.63
CA THR A 206 1.71 10.59 9.09
C THR A 206 2.98 9.75 9.22
N THR A 207 3.18 9.10 10.38
CA THR A 207 4.42 8.35 10.66
C THR A 207 4.48 6.99 9.98
N TYR A 208 3.35 6.29 9.92
CA TYR A 208 3.26 4.89 9.46
C TYR A 208 2.46 4.70 8.19
N SER A 209 1.97 5.79 7.58
CA SER A 209 1.00 5.76 6.48
C SER A 209 -0.38 5.24 6.92
N LEU A 210 -1.37 5.36 6.04
CA LEU A 210 -2.76 4.98 6.29
C LEU A 210 -2.92 3.52 6.76
N PHE A 211 -2.09 2.61 6.25
CA PHE A 211 -2.09 1.22 6.70
C PHE A 211 -1.65 1.05 8.16
N GLY A 212 -0.66 1.84 8.60
CA GLY A 212 -0.23 1.84 9.99
C GLY A 212 -1.36 2.25 10.93
N THR A 213 -2.19 3.21 10.53
CA THR A 213 -3.38 3.63 11.29
C THR A 213 -4.40 2.51 11.41
N LEU A 214 -4.72 1.82 10.30
CA LEU A 214 -5.66 0.70 10.33
C LEU A 214 -5.15 -0.46 11.18
N LEU A 215 -3.85 -0.77 11.09
CA LEU A 215 -3.23 -1.79 11.92
C LEU A 215 -3.28 -1.40 13.41
N TYR A 216 -3.03 -0.14 13.71
CA TYR A 216 -3.13 0.40 15.05
C TYR A 216 -4.54 0.25 15.62
N GLU A 217 -5.57 0.66 14.88
CA GLU A 217 -6.95 0.53 15.32
C GLU A 217 -7.36 -0.93 15.51
N ALA A 218 -7.00 -1.81 14.58
CA ALA A 218 -7.27 -3.23 14.68
C ALA A 218 -6.58 -3.89 15.90
N LEU A 219 -5.43 -3.37 16.32
CA LEU A 219 -4.75 -3.84 17.53
C LEU A 219 -5.34 -3.22 18.80
N ARG A 220 -5.80 -1.96 18.73
CA ARG A 220 -6.41 -1.24 19.85
C ARG A 220 -7.76 -1.85 20.25
N GLU A 221 -8.58 -2.30 19.33
CA GLU A 221 -9.86 -2.97 19.60
C GLU A 221 -9.72 -4.22 20.50
N ARG A 222 -8.52 -4.81 20.54
CA ARG A 222 -8.24 -5.98 21.37
C ARG A 222 -7.78 -5.64 22.80
N VAL A 223 -7.50 -4.38 23.07
CA VAL A 223 -7.21 -3.91 24.42
C VAL A 223 -8.54 -3.60 25.08
N GLU A 224 -9.14 -4.58 25.75
CA GLU A 224 -10.32 -4.38 26.59
C GLU A 224 -10.05 -3.23 27.56
N PHE A 225 -10.96 -2.26 27.58
CA PHE A 225 -11.02 -1.23 28.60
C PHE A 225 -11.20 -1.93 29.94
N THR A 226 -10.12 -2.12 30.71
CA THR A 226 -10.24 -2.55 32.09
C THR A 226 -10.94 -1.44 32.87
N PRO A 227 -12.01 -1.74 33.61
CA PRO A 227 -12.80 -0.74 34.33
C PRO A 227 -11.99 0.07 35.36
N GLU A 228 -10.77 -0.34 35.68
CA GLU A 228 -9.84 0.38 36.57
C GLU A 228 -9.41 1.75 36.01
N LEU A 229 -9.32 1.91 34.66
CA LEU A 229 -9.01 3.21 34.04
C LEU A 229 -10.19 4.18 34.05
N ALA A 230 -11.43 3.70 34.17
CA ALA A 230 -12.61 4.55 34.28
C ALA A 230 -12.75 5.20 35.70
N GLY A 231 -12.16 4.60 36.71
CA GLY A 231 -12.17 5.15 38.06
C GLY A 231 -11.36 6.44 38.22
N ASP A 232 -10.22 6.52 37.55
CA ASP A 232 -9.34 7.69 37.65
C ASP A 232 -9.85 8.92 36.89
N CYS A 233 -10.67 8.72 35.84
CA CYS A 233 -11.27 9.83 35.08
C CYS A 233 -12.44 10.51 35.82
N LEU A 234 -13.09 9.81 36.77
CA LEU A 234 -14.23 10.37 37.51
C LEU A 234 -13.79 11.23 38.72
N LEU A 235 -12.53 11.09 39.14
CA LEU A 235 -11.98 11.91 40.26
C LEU A 235 -11.62 13.34 39.86
N TYR A 236 -11.57 13.66 38.56
CA TYR A 236 -11.23 15.01 38.07
C TYR A 236 -12.45 15.92 37.80
N THR A 237 -13.68 15.45 37.98
CA THR A 237 -14.90 16.22 37.68
C THR A 237 -15.71 16.60 38.95
N SER A 238 -15.13 16.49 40.14
CA SER A 238 -15.81 16.87 41.39
C SER A 238 -15.05 17.95 42.15
N ASP A 239 -14.85 19.12 41.54
CA ASP A 239 -14.61 20.40 42.26
C ASP A 239 -15.28 21.55 41.54
#